data_7c19bf6264fc00b7433e2c13bca46685
#
_entry.id   7c19bf6264fc00b7433e2c13bca46685
#
_cell.length_a   1.000
_cell.length_b   1.000
_cell.length_c   1.000
_cell.angle_alpha   90.00
_cell.angle_beta   90.00
_cell.angle_gamma   90.00
#
_symmetry.space_group_name_H-M   'P 1'
#
loop_
_entity.id
_entity.type
_entity.pdbx_description
1 polymer ?
#
loop_
_entity_poly.entity_id
_entity_poly.type
_entity_poly.pdbx_seq_one_letter_code
_entity_poly.pdbx_strand_id
1 'polypeptide(L)'
;CSNVTEFLPEMRRARFLGTDFSKHIPNWLYDVTAIRGKNGPFVATNFSTTEIQGLGLQLQIARIDQIIEARRRASEYLTKRLSACDALIPQDLGNDEIKPTFHLYQLQIIPEKAGGDIQLFKKKMDAKGVTQIPHFGPLYKFEILREYGYDEKAIAESCPVCEEVFNHRFTHFPVYGLTPEQLDYMADAILESVDEMQRGV
;
A
#
# COMPACT_ATOMS: atom_id res chain seq x y z
N CYS A 1 -6.41 -0.80 -16.80
CA CYS A 1 -7.51 -0.05 -17.42
C CYS A 1 -7.10 1.42 -17.59
N SER A 2 -7.58 2.08 -18.63
CA SER A 2 -7.35 3.51 -18.87
C SER A 2 -8.59 4.13 -19.51
N ASN A 3 -8.90 5.36 -19.12
CA ASN A 3 -9.89 6.20 -19.78
C ASN A 3 -9.26 7.09 -20.86
N VAL A 4 -7.95 7.00 -21.07
CA VAL A 4 -7.21 7.75 -22.08
C VAL A 4 -7.23 6.92 -23.36
N THR A 5 -8.02 7.37 -24.34
CA THR A 5 -8.30 6.62 -25.57
C THR A 5 -7.04 6.37 -26.40
N GLU A 6 -6.10 7.30 -26.39
CA GLU A 6 -4.83 7.22 -27.13
C GLU A 6 -3.94 6.06 -26.66
N PHE A 7 -4.11 5.59 -25.41
CA PHE A 7 -3.33 4.47 -24.88
C PHE A 7 -3.90 3.10 -25.27
N LEU A 8 -5.17 3.03 -25.66
CA LEU A 8 -5.82 1.75 -25.91
C LEU A 8 -5.13 0.88 -26.97
N PRO A 9 -4.65 1.41 -28.11
CA PRO A 9 -3.93 0.61 -29.10
C PRO A 9 -2.64 0.01 -28.54
N GLU A 10 -1.86 0.79 -27.79
CA GLU A 10 -0.62 0.32 -27.17
C GLU A 10 -0.88 -0.70 -26.06
N MET A 11 -1.90 -0.48 -25.24
CA MET A 11 -2.31 -1.43 -24.20
C MET A 11 -2.77 -2.77 -24.80
N ARG A 12 -3.50 -2.74 -25.92
CA ARG A 12 -3.91 -3.96 -26.63
C ARG A 12 -2.70 -4.75 -27.12
N ARG A 13 -1.71 -4.08 -27.70
CA ARG A 13 -0.47 -4.71 -28.15
C ARG A 13 0.38 -5.20 -26.98
N ALA A 14 0.53 -4.39 -25.93
CA ALA A 14 1.30 -4.74 -24.74
C ALA A 14 0.74 -5.98 -24.02
N ARG A 15 -0.58 -6.21 -24.10
CA ARG A 15 -1.25 -7.35 -23.48
C ARG A 15 -0.68 -8.69 -23.90
N PHE A 16 -0.33 -8.84 -25.18
CA PHE A 16 0.14 -10.11 -25.71
C PHE A 16 1.27 -9.90 -26.72
N LEU A 17 2.50 -9.96 -26.26
CA LEU A 17 3.73 -10.01 -27.06
C LEU A 17 3.90 -8.90 -28.12
N GLY A 18 3.19 -7.78 -27.99
CA GLY A 18 3.21 -6.71 -28.98
C GLY A 18 2.27 -6.92 -30.17
N THR A 19 1.44 -7.96 -30.15
CA THR A 19 0.58 -8.36 -31.27
C THR A 19 -0.69 -7.50 -31.32
N ASP A 20 -1.00 -6.95 -32.49
CA ASP A 20 -2.24 -6.22 -32.76
C ASP A 20 -3.29 -7.11 -33.42
N PHE A 21 -4.13 -7.76 -32.63
CA PHE A 21 -5.21 -8.64 -33.11
C PHE A 21 -6.38 -7.90 -33.78
N SER A 22 -6.36 -6.58 -33.84
CA SER A 22 -7.36 -5.82 -34.58
C SER A 22 -7.09 -5.81 -36.09
N LYS A 23 -5.92 -6.27 -36.51
CA LYS A 23 -5.48 -6.35 -37.89
C LYS A 23 -5.29 -7.80 -38.31
N HIS A 24 -5.40 -8.04 -39.63
CA HIS A 24 -4.97 -9.32 -40.16
C HIS A 24 -3.44 -9.46 -40.00
N ILE A 25 -3.01 -10.56 -39.36
CA ILE A 25 -1.61 -10.86 -39.10
C ILE A 25 -1.21 -12.07 -39.94
N PRO A 26 -0.57 -11.85 -41.13
CA PRO A 26 -0.24 -12.92 -42.06
C PRO A 26 0.72 -13.94 -41.46
N ASN A 27 1.61 -13.48 -40.58
CA ASN A 27 2.65 -14.30 -39.97
C ASN A 27 2.79 -13.99 -38.46
N TRP A 28 1.76 -14.30 -37.70
CA TRP A 28 1.63 -13.93 -36.31
C TRP A 28 2.80 -14.37 -35.41
N LEU A 29 3.56 -15.40 -35.82
CA LEU A 29 4.73 -15.87 -35.06
C LEU A 29 5.91 -14.89 -35.09
N TYR A 30 5.97 -14.02 -36.13
CA TYR A 30 7.11 -13.16 -36.38
C TYR A 30 6.74 -11.67 -36.41
N ASP A 31 5.47 -11.34 -36.59
CA ASP A 31 4.98 -9.96 -36.70
C ASP A 31 4.74 -9.34 -35.33
N VAL A 32 5.72 -9.51 -34.41
CA VAL A 32 5.70 -8.89 -33.09
C VAL A 32 6.11 -7.43 -33.23
N THR A 33 5.19 -6.54 -32.95
CA THR A 33 5.43 -5.09 -33.01
C THR A 33 6.05 -4.60 -31.69
N ALA A 34 7.12 -3.82 -31.79
CA ALA A 34 7.69 -3.15 -30.62
C ALA A 34 6.69 -2.15 -30.03
N ILE A 35 6.49 -2.22 -28.72
CA ILE A 35 5.79 -1.19 -27.98
C ILE A 35 6.73 -0.01 -27.80
N ARG A 36 6.26 1.21 -28.12
CA ARG A 36 7.08 2.42 -28.02
C ARG A 36 6.73 3.21 -26.76
N GLY A 37 7.68 3.30 -25.86
CA GLY A 37 7.62 4.19 -24.70
C GLY A 37 8.41 5.47 -24.91
N LYS A 38 8.41 6.34 -23.92
CA LYS A 38 9.16 7.60 -23.92
C LYS A 38 10.67 7.40 -24.16
N ASN A 39 11.21 6.31 -23.62
CA ASN A 39 12.65 6.01 -23.67
C ASN A 39 13.03 5.01 -24.79
N GLY A 40 12.15 4.82 -25.77
CA GLY A 40 12.38 3.94 -26.90
C GLY A 40 11.49 2.69 -26.91
N PRO A 41 11.77 1.74 -27.80
CA PRO A 41 11.00 0.51 -27.89
C PRO A 41 11.34 -0.45 -26.75
N PHE A 42 10.36 -1.23 -26.30
CA PHE A 42 10.54 -2.32 -25.35
C PHE A 42 9.79 -3.58 -25.82
N VAL A 43 10.23 -4.73 -25.32
CA VAL A 43 9.59 -6.01 -25.60
C VAL A 43 8.42 -6.21 -24.66
N ALA A 44 7.24 -6.44 -25.21
CA ALA A 44 6.07 -6.78 -24.42
C ALA A 44 6.16 -8.23 -23.93
N THR A 45 5.51 -8.48 -22.80
CA THR A 45 5.33 -9.82 -22.24
C THR A 45 3.90 -10.29 -22.43
N ASN A 46 3.57 -11.51 -22.00
CA ASN A 46 2.20 -11.99 -21.98
C ASN A 46 1.50 -11.55 -20.68
N PHE A 47 0.70 -10.49 -20.76
CA PHE A 47 -0.17 -10.00 -19.68
C PHE A 47 -1.62 -10.45 -19.83
N SER A 48 -1.89 -11.47 -20.63
CA SER A 48 -3.24 -11.98 -20.82
C SER A 48 -3.74 -12.66 -19.54
N THR A 49 -4.93 -12.28 -19.10
CA THR A 49 -5.62 -12.92 -18.00
C THR A 49 -6.27 -14.23 -18.48
N THR A 50 -6.09 -15.30 -17.74
CA THR A 50 -6.77 -16.57 -18.02
C THR A 50 -8.22 -16.49 -17.56
N GLU A 51 -9.08 -17.38 -18.09
CA GLU A 51 -10.49 -17.48 -17.69
C GLU A 51 -10.63 -17.81 -16.21
N ILE A 52 -9.76 -18.66 -15.65
CA ILE A 52 -9.73 -18.99 -14.22
C ILE A 52 -9.46 -17.75 -13.37
N GLN A 53 -8.48 -16.93 -13.76
CA GLN A 53 -8.20 -15.66 -13.09
C GLN A 53 -9.39 -14.70 -13.23
N GLY A 54 -10.03 -14.65 -14.41
CA GLY A 54 -11.23 -13.86 -14.66
C GLY A 54 -12.39 -14.26 -13.75
N LEU A 55 -12.63 -15.55 -13.59
CA LEU A 55 -13.65 -16.07 -12.68
C LEU A 55 -13.33 -15.71 -11.21
N GLY A 56 -12.09 -15.91 -10.78
CA GLY A 56 -11.65 -15.52 -9.43
C GLY A 56 -11.86 -14.01 -9.17
N LEU A 57 -11.52 -13.17 -10.16
CA LEU A 57 -11.73 -11.73 -10.07
C LEU A 57 -13.21 -11.36 -9.99
N GLN A 58 -14.07 -11.99 -10.80
CA GLN A 58 -15.52 -11.79 -10.76
C GLN A 58 -16.10 -12.08 -9.37
N LEU A 59 -15.67 -13.17 -8.74
CA LEU A 59 -16.11 -13.55 -7.39
C LEU A 59 -15.64 -12.52 -6.33
N GLN A 60 -14.47 -11.94 -6.50
CA GLN A 60 -13.98 -10.87 -5.60
C GLN A 60 -14.75 -9.57 -5.80
N ILE A 61 -15.02 -9.17 -7.05
CA ILE A 61 -15.79 -7.97 -7.36
C ILE A 61 -17.22 -8.08 -6.82
N ALA A 62 -17.84 -9.25 -6.91
CA ALA A 62 -19.20 -9.47 -6.41
C ALA A 62 -19.35 -9.21 -4.89
N ARG A 63 -18.26 -9.24 -4.13
CA ARG A 63 -18.28 -9.00 -2.68
C ARG A 63 -17.44 -7.80 -2.23
N ILE A 64 -17.00 -6.95 -3.16
CA ILE A 64 -16.05 -5.87 -2.85
C ILE A 64 -16.63 -4.86 -1.86
N ASP A 65 -17.91 -4.54 -2.00
CA ASP A 65 -18.59 -3.60 -1.09
C ASP A 65 -18.62 -4.12 0.35
N GLN A 66 -18.85 -5.42 0.52
CA GLN A 66 -18.81 -6.06 1.84
C GLN A 66 -17.41 -6.03 2.45
N ILE A 67 -16.38 -6.23 1.62
CA ILE A 67 -14.97 -6.16 2.05
C ILE A 67 -14.62 -4.73 2.48
N ILE A 68 -14.98 -3.73 1.68
CA ILE A 68 -14.72 -2.33 1.98
C ILE A 68 -15.44 -1.91 3.25
N GLU A 69 -16.70 -2.29 3.41
CA GLU A 69 -17.51 -1.98 4.58
C GLU A 69 -16.96 -2.62 5.87
N ALA A 70 -16.49 -3.87 5.79
CA ALA A 70 -15.86 -4.54 6.92
C ALA A 70 -14.57 -3.81 7.36
N ARG A 71 -13.74 -3.40 6.39
CA ARG A 71 -12.52 -2.61 6.64
C ARG A 71 -12.83 -1.24 7.23
N ARG A 72 -13.85 -0.58 6.72
CA ARG A 72 -14.29 0.73 7.20
C ARG A 72 -14.70 0.67 8.66
N ARG A 73 -15.57 -0.29 9.03
CA ARG A 73 -16.00 -0.48 10.42
C ARG A 73 -14.84 -0.77 11.37
N ALA A 74 -13.88 -1.61 10.95
CA ALA A 74 -12.70 -1.89 11.75
C ALA A 74 -11.83 -0.62 11.95
N SER A 75 -11.67 0.17 10.89
CA SER A 75 -10.87 1.41 10.94
C SER A 75 -11.55 2.49 11.80
N GLU A 76 -12.86 2.65 11.67
CA GLU A 76 -13.65 3.56 12.52
C GLU A 76 -13.56 3.17 14.00
N TYR A 77 -13.64 1.86 14.28
CA TYR A 77 -13.51 1.34 15.63
C TYR A 77 -12.14 1.67 16.24
N LEU A 78 -11.05 1.35 15.50
CA LEU A 78 -9.69 1.65 15.97
C LEU A 78 -9.47 3.16 16.15
N THR A 79 -9.87 3.98 15.16
CA THR A 79 -9.75 5.43 15.26
C THR A 79 -10.46 5.97 16.50
N LYS A 80 -11.69 5.51 16.76
CA LYS A 80 -12.43 5.90 17.96
C LYS A 80 -11.70 5.54 19.26
N ARG A 81 -11.12 4.32 19.34
CA ARG A 81 -10.37 3.86 20.50
C ARG A 81 -9.07 4.64 20.72
N LEU A 82 -8.38 4.98 19.63
CA LEU A 82 -7.04 5.56 19.67
C LEU A 82 -7.04 7.09 19.75
N SER A 83 -8.11 7.76 19.36
CA SER A 83 -8.18 9.22 19.30
C SER A 83 -8.07 9.92 20.66
N ALA A 84 -8.26 9.21 21.76
CA ALA A 84 -8.08 9.76 23.11
C ALA A 84 -6.60 9.87 23.52
N CYS A 85 -5.71 9.17 22.82
CA CYS A 85 -4.27 9.19 23.10
C CYS A 85 -3.60 10.29 22.27
N ASP A 86 -3.14 11.34 22.89
CA ASP A 86 -2.53 12.50 22.23
C ASP A 86 -1.13 12.23 21.66
N ALA A 87 -0.54 11.07 21.97
CA ALA A 87 0.71 10.57 21.37
C ALA A 87 0.49 9.85 20.04
N LEU A 88 -0.76 9.66 19.60
CA LEU A 88 -1.12 8.95 18.39
C LEU A 88 -1.80 9.88 17.38
N ILE A 89 -1.57 9.63 16.10
CA ILE A 89 -2.30 10.21 14.98
C ILE A 89 -2.97 9.05 14.23
N PRO A 90 -4.23 8.75 14.53
CA PRO A 90 -5.01 7.73 13.83
C PRO A 90 -5.22 8.08 12.36
N GLN A 91 -5.57 7.08 11.55
CA GLN A 91 -5.92 7.28 10.14
C GLN A 91 -7.12 8.21 9.99
N ASP A 92 -7.01 9.14 9.03
CA ASP A 92 -8.15 9.91 8.55
C ASP A 92 -9.21 8.99 7.94
N LEU A 93 -10.45 9.15 8.37
CA LEU A 93 -11.58 8.35 7.90
C LEU A 93 -12.17 8.86 6.58
N GLY A 94 -11.66 9.97 6.05
CA GLY A 94 -12.15 10.62 4.86
C GLY A 94 -13.36 11.52 5.11
N ASN A 95 -14.02 11.90 4.02
CA ASN A 95 -15.18 12.78 4.02
C ASN A 95 -16.13 12.41 2.86
N ASP A 96 -17.09 13.27 2.54
CA ASP A 96 -18.05 13.01 1.46
C ASP A 96 -17.41 12.92 0.07
N GLU A 97 -16.27 13.58 -0.14
CA GLU A 97 -15.53 13.58 -1.41
C GLU A 97 -14.45 12.47 -1.47
N ILE A 98 -13.83 12.16 -0.32
CA ILE A 98 -12.75 11.20 -0.20
C ILE A 98 -13.21 10.03 0.65
N LYS A 99 -13.38 8.86 0.01
CA LYS A 99 -13.80 7.61 0.66
C LYS A 99 -12.68 6.58 0.63
N PRO A 100 -11.88 6.47 1.69
CA PRO A 100 -10.82 5.48 1.78
C PRO A 100 -11.38 4.05 1.75
N THR A 101 -10.66 3.13 1.12
CA THR A 101 -11.02 1.69 1.11
C THR A 101 -10.39 0.92 2.27
N PHE A 102 -9.59 1.58 3.08
CA PHE A 102 -8.95 1.02 4.27
C PHE A 102 -8.25 -0.33 3.99
N HIS A 103 -7.46 -0.37 2.93
CA HIS A 103 -6.68 -1.57 2.62
C HIS A 103 -5.83 -2.00 3.82
N LEU A 104 -5.23 -1.02 4.48
CA LEU A 104 -4.50 -1.12 5.74
C LEU A 104 -4.89 0.05 6.63
N TYR A 105 -4.86 -0.14 7.95
CA TYR A 105 -5.05 0.94 8.91
C TYR A 105 -3.72 1.63 9.19
N GLN A 106 -3.62 2.90 8.84
CA GLN A 106 -2.42 3.71 9.03
C GLN A 106 -2.41 4.33 10.42
N LEU A 107 -1.24 4.30 11.07
CA LEU A 107 -1.03 4.92 12.37
C LEU A 107 0.30 5.65 12.38
N GLN A 108 0.30 6.85 12.95
CA GLN A 108 1.54 7.53 13.31
C GLN A 108 1.60 7.72 14.83
N ILE A 109 2.80 7.65 15.36
CA ILE A 109 3.09 8.09 16.72
C ILE A 109 3.73 9.48 16.68
N ILE A 110 3.61 10.21 17.77
CA ILE A 110 4.33 11.46 18.03
C ILE A 110 5.46 11.13 19.00
N PRO A 111 6.73 10.99 18.54
CA PRO A 111 7.81 10.48 19.36
C PRO A 111 8.00 11.22 20.69
N GLU A 112 7.88 12.55 20.66
CA GLU A 112 8.06 13.43 21.80
C GLU A 112 6.99 13.21 22.89
N LYS A 113 5.80 12.76 22.48
CA LYS A 113 4.70 12.44 23.39
C LYS A 113 4.66 10.96 23.77
N ALA A 114 5.08 10.09 22.85
CA ALA A 114 5.09 8.65 23.07
C ALA A 114 6.27 8.18 23.94
N GLY A 115 7.29 9.02 24.13
CA GLY A 115 8.50 8.64 24.89
C GLY A 115 9.49 7.78 24.08
N GLY A 116 9.38 7.78 22.75
CA GLY A 116 10.26 7.03 21.85
C GLY A 116 9.74 7.00 20.42
N ASP A 117 10.56 6.52 19.51
CA ASP A 117 10.25 6.49 18.08
C ASP A 117 9.47 5.22 17.66
N ILE A 118 9.16 5.15 16.37
CA ILE A 118 8.43 4.03 15.78
C ILE A 118 9.17 2.69 15.93
N GLN A 119 10.49 2.67 16.05
CA GLN A 119 11.25 1.43 16.17
C GLN A 119 11.02 0.81 17.56
N LEU A 120 11.00 1.64 18.61
CA LEU A 120 10.66 1.19 19.96
C LEU A 120 9.21 0.71 20.02
N PHE A 121 8.29 1.47 19.44
CA PHE A 121 6.88 1.07 19.36
C PHE A 121 6.70 -0.28 18.67
N LYS A 122 7.33 -0.50 17.52
CA LYS A 122 7.29 -1.78 16.78
C LYS A 122 7.78 -2.94 17.64
N LYS A 123 8.88 -2.76 18.34
CA LYS A 123 9.43 -3.78 19.23
C LYS A 123 8.44 -4.19 20.34
N LYS A 124 7.70 -3.22 20.89
CA LYS A 124 6.67 -3.50 21.91
C LYS A 124 5.46 -4.21 21.32
N MET A 125 5.01 -3.80 20.13
CA MET A 125 3.93 -4.47 19.41
C MET A 125 4.29 -5.92 19.06
N ASP A 126 5.52 -6.17 18.60
CA ASP A 126 6.02 -7.50 18.29
C ASP A 126 6.04 -8.39 19.55
N ALA A 127 6.46 -7.83 20.70
CA ALA A 127 6.43 -8.55 22.00
C ALA A 127 5.01 -8.93 22.44
N LYS A 128 3.99 -8.17 22.02
CA LYS A 128 2.57 -8.46 22.23
C LYS A 128 1.97 -9.34 21.12
N GLY A 129 2.77 -9.80 20.15
CA GLY A 129 2.31 -10.67 19.03
C GLY A 129 1.42 -9.95 18.03
N VAL A 130 1.42 -8.63 17.99
CA VAL A 130 0.66 -7.83 17.02
C VAL A 130 1.54 -7.46 15.83
N THR A 131 1.27 -8.09 14.69
CA THR A 131 2.00 -7.82 13.46
C THR A 131 1.65 -6.45 12.91
N GLN A 132 2.67 -5.69 12.56
CA GLN A 132 2.58 -4.43 11.86
C GLN A 132 3.53 -4.44 10.64
N ILE A 133 3.14 -3.78 9.57
CA ILE A 133 3.88 -3.85 8.31
C ILE A 133 4.04 -2.44 7.75
N PRO A 134 5.24 -1.85 7.74
CA PRO A 134 5.49 -0.59 7.03
C PRO A 134 5.59 -0.86 5.53
N HIS A 135 4.54 -0.61 4.77
CA HIS A 135 4.55 -0.65 3.30
C HIS A 135 4.69 0.75 2.71
N PHE A 136 5.59 0.98 1.85
CA PHE A 136 6.89 0.33 1.65
C PHE A 136 7.94 1.33 2.07
N GLY A 137 9.22 0.93 2.16
CA GLY A 137 10.27 1.90 2.37
C GLY A 137 10.27 2.95 1.26
N PRO A 138 10.85 4.13 1.48
CA PRO A 138 11.02 5.14 0.44
C PRO A 138 11.72 4.53 -0.78
N LEU A 139 11.16 4.73 -1.97
CA LEU A 139 11.63 4.06 -3.19
C LEU A 139 13.11 4.29 -3.47
N TYR A 140 13.60 5.50 -3.17
CA TYR A 140 15.01 5.84 -3.39
C TYR A 140 15.99 5.03 -2.52
N LYS A 141 15.51 4.31 -1.49
CA LYS A 141 16.31 3.39 -0.65
C LYS A 141 16.42 1.98 -1.25
N PHE A 142 15.73 1.69 -2.36
CA PHE A 142 15.80 0.40 -3.00
C PHE A 142 17.09 0.25 -3.82
N GLU A 143 17.77 -0.89 -3.65
CA GLU A 143 19.04 -1.18 -4.31
C GLU A 143 18.98 -1.00 -5.83
N ILE A 144 17.90 -1.48 -6.46
CA ILE A 144 17.71 -1.36 -7.90
C ILE A 144 17.76 0.09 -8.40
N LEU A 145 17.29 1.07 -7.61
CA LEU A 145 17.36 2.46 -8.02
C LEU A 145 18.78 3.02 -7.90
N ARG A 146 19.56 2.56 -6.92
CA ARG A 146 21.01 2.87 -6.85
C ARG A 146 21.77 2.30 -8.05
N GLU A 147 21.46 1.09 -8.46
CA GLU A 147 22.03 0.49 -9.67
C GLU A 147 21.69 1.27 -10.94
N TYR A 148 20.52 1.91 -10.99
CA TYR A 148 20.15 2.81 -12.08
C TYR A 148 20.78 4.20 -11.98
N GLY A 149 21.66 4.44 -11.02
CA GLY A 149 22.40 5.68 -10.87
C GLY A 149 21.65 6.80 -10.14
N TYR A 150 20.54 6.48 -9.45
CA TYR A 150 19.87 7.47 -8.59
C TYR A 150 20.68 7.71 -7.32
N ASP A 151 20.87 8.98 -6.99
CA ASP A 151 21.54 9.40 -5.75
C ASP A 151 20.54 9.36 -4.58
N GLU A 152 20.60 8.29 -3.80
CA GLU A 152 19.74 8.10 -2.63
C GLU A 152 19.83 9.26 -1.64
N LYS A 153 21.05 9.76 -1.37
CA LYS A 153 21.26 10.81 -0.39
C LYS A 153 20.66 12.13 -0.84
N ALA A 154 20.93 12.53 -2.08
CA ALA A 154 20.38 13.77 -2.65
C ALA A 154 18.84 13.75 -2.68
N ILE A 155 18.24 12.57 -2.99
CA ILE A 155 16.77 12.43 -2.99
C ILE A 155 16.23 12.49 -1.55
N ALA A 156 16.84 11.78 -0.60
CA ALA A 156 16.44 11.82 0.81
C ALA A 156 16.47 13.25 1.37
N GLU A 157 17.52 14.01 1.09
CA GLU A 157 17.62 15.42 1.49
C GLU A 157 16.50 16.30 0.88
N SER A 158 16.02 15.96 -0.30
CA SER A 158 14.87 16.65 -0.94
C SER A 158 13.50 16.22 -0.39
N CYS A 159 13.45 15.16 0.40
CA CYS A 159 12.22 14.56 0.93
C CYS A 159 12.20 14.51 2.47
N PRO A 160 12.41 15.60 3.20
CA PRO A 160 12.59 15.59 4.66
C PRO A 160 11.36 15.08 5.41
N VAL A 161 10.15 15.36 4.91
CA VAL A 161 8.91 14.86 5.51
C VAL A 161 8.79 13.34 5.38
N CYS A 162 9.20 12.79 4.25
CA CYS A 162 9.21 11.33 4.04
C CYS A 162 10.19 10.65 5.01
N GLU A 163 11.40 11.19 5.16
CA GLU A 163 12.41 10.69 6.09
C GLU A 163 11.90 10.73 7.54
N GLU A 164 11.33 11.84 7.96
CA GLU A 164 10.79 12.00 9.30
C GLU A 164 9.65 11.01 9.57
N VAL A 165 8.64 10.99 8.70
CA VAL A 165 7.44 10.18 8.91
C VAL A 165 7.80 8.68 8.86
N PHE A 166 8.54 8.25 7.84
CA PHE A 166 8.83 6.82 7.66
C PHE A 166 9.76 6.26 8.74
N ASN A 167 10.80 7.00 9.11
CA ASN A 167 11.80 6.51 10.05
C ASN A 167 11.36 6.61 11.51
N HIS A 168 10.50 7.58 11.87
CA HIS A 168 10.24 7.91 13.26
C HIS A 168 8.79 7.77 13.71
N ARG A 169 7.80 7.77 12.78
CA ARG A 169 6.39 7.88 13.16
C ARG A 169 5.49 6.79 12.64
N PHE A 170 5.76 6.24 11.46
CA PHE A 170 4.76 5.55 10.66
C PHE A 170 4.79 4.03 10.78
N THR A 171 3.60 3.47 10.91
CA THR A 171 3.33 2.05 10.67
C THR A 171 1.90 1.84 10.20
N HIS A 172 1.54 0.61 9.81
CA HIS A 172 0.16 0.25 9.53
C HIS A 172 -0.15 -1.22 9.86
N PHE A 173 -1.43 -1.49 10.00
CA PHE A 173 -1.95 -2.77 10.44
C PHE A 173 -2.94 -3.34 9.42
N PRO A 174 -2.94 -4.66 9.17
CA PRO A 174 -4.03 -5.31 8.46
C PRO A 174 -5.28 -5.32 9.35
N VAL A 175 -6.44 -4.96 8.79
CA VAL A 175 -7.70 -4.88 9.54
C VAL A 175 -8.81 -5.74 8.96
N TYR A 176 -8.59 -6.35 7.79
CA TYR A 176 -9.60 -7.19 7.16
C TYR A 176 -9.62 -8.60 7.76
N GLY A 177 -10.82 -9.05 8.12
CA GLY A 177 -11.03 -10.40 8.65
C GLY A 177 -10.73 -10.56 10.14
N LEU A 178 -10.42 -9.47 10.85
CA LEU A 178 -10.27 -9.51 12.29
C LEU A 178 -11.62 -9.59 12.99
N THR A 179 -11.69 -10.39 14.07
CA THR A 179 -12.85 -10.44 14.96
C THR A 179 -12.90 -9.18 15.85
N PRO A 180 -14.06 -8.87 16.47
CA PRO A 180 -14.12 -7.78 17.45
C PRO A 180 -13.10 -7.92 18.57
N GLU A 181 -12.89 -9.12 19.11
CA GLU A 181 -11.93 -9.41 20.18
C GLU A 181 -10.48 -9.16 19.72
N GLN A 182 -10.17 -9.47 18.45
CA GLN A 182 -8.85 -9.18 17.88
C GLN A 182 -8.64 -7.68 17.66
N LEU A 183 -9.68 -6.94 17.28
CA LEU A 183 -9.62 -5.48 17.18
C LEU A 183 -9.46 -4.82 18.56
N ASP A 184 -10.16 -5.33 19.58
CA ASP A 184 -9.99 -4.88 20.97
C ASP A 184 -8.56 -5.12 21.44
N TYR A 185 -8.06 -6.33 21.25
CA TYR A 185 -6.69 -6.68 21.63
C TYR A 185 -5.65 -5.80 20.93
N MET A 186 -5.84 -5.56 19.62
CA MET A 186 -4.94 -4.67 18.87
C MET A 186 -4.97 -3.25 19.42
N ALA A 187 -6.15 -2.69 19.70
CA ALA A 187 -6.27 -1.35 20.27
C ALA A 187 -5.61 -1.25 21.64
N ASP A 188 -5.85 -2.24 22.50
CA ASP A 188 -5.23 -2.31 23.84
C ASP A 188 -3.71 -2.42 23.74
N ALA A 189 -3.20 -3.31 22.89
CA ALA A 189 -1.76 -3.47 22.65
C ALA A 189 -1.09 -2.17 22.17
N ILE A 190 -1.76 -1.40 21.31
CA ILE A 190 -1.27 -0.09 20.85
C ILE A 190 -1.19 0.89 22.02
N LEU A 191 -2.27 1.04 22.78
CA LEU A 191 -2.34 1.97 23.92
C LEU A 191 -1.36 1.61 25.05
N GLU A 192 -1.28 0.34 25.40
CA GLU A 192 -0.31 -0.16 26.39
C GLU A 192 1.13 0.05 25.94
N SER A 193 1.43 -0.17 24.65
CA SER A 193 2.78 0.06 24.13
C SER A 193 3.19 1.51 24.26
N VAL A 194 2.29 2.45 23.98
CA VAL A 194 2.55 3.89 24.19
C VAL A 194 2.73 4.20 25.67
N ASP A 195 1.87 3.70 26.54
CA ASP A 195 1.97 3.92 27.99
C ASP A 195 3.29 3.37 28.57
N GLU A 196 3.71 2.17 28.15
CA GLU A 196 5.02 1.61 28.50
C GLU A 196 6.18 2.48 28.03
N MET A 197 6.11 2.99 26.80
CA MET A 197 7.13 3.90 26.24
C MET A 197 7.23 5.19 27.05
N GLN A 198 6.09 5.80 27.42
CA GLN A 198 6.03 7.01 28.25
C GLN A 198 6.61 6.80 29.64
N ARG A 199 6.44 5.59 30.19
CA ARG A 199 7.01 5.21 31.50
C ARG A 199 8.47 4.72 31.44
N GLY A 200 9.03 4.51 30.26
CA GLY A 200 10.39 4.02 30.07
C GLY A 200 10.60 2.56 30.46
N VAL A 201 9.58 1.71 30.35
CA VAL A 201 9.61 0.28 30.71
C VAL A 201 9.40 -0.62 29.51
#